data_db2f4771e75ccb10f88ef1662bb14577
#
_entry.id   db2f4771e75ccb10f88ef1662bb14577
#
_cell.length_a   1.000
_cell.length_b   1.000
_cell.length_c   1.000
_cell.angle_alpha   90.00
_cell.angle_beta   90.00
_cell.angle_gamma   90.00
#
_symmetry.space_group_name_H-M   'P 1'
#
loop_
_entity.id
_entity.type
_entity.pdbx_description
1 polymer ?
#
loop_
_entity_poly.entity_id
_entity_poly.type
_entity_poly.pdbx_seq_one_letter_code
_entity_poly.pdbx_strand_id
1 'polypeptide(L)'
;MAVLGVRFTRRQRDKLAQTLRMLNWVLVLMGMVLISLGIYLTLEMRKRSEVMVIGGATSLPNVLVVVGAIACGINLLGSNICHDCWDNKFSRWRLLMIPYITCTTFLTFFILVGALLCYSMRSTLEESLFLGLQHAMRFYRDTDAPGHCFLKKTMDELHMEFRCCGNNGFRDWFEIQWISSRYLDMNSKEVQDRLRSNVDGKYLLDGIPFSCCNLNSPRPCIQFQLTNNSAHYNYDYLTEEMNQWMTGCRQALLDHYAPIVQSIGLCMLFIWLFEILVLIGVRYLQTAMENIQIQGDPDSASEGWLLQNNFVEKATTNFNIVKNLHKVDQISTISGVEDLNTIAKYGPENILPQIITTS
;
A
#
# COMPACT_ATOMS: atom_id res chain seq x y z
N MET A 1 -26.13 15.08 -26.35
CA MET A 1 -26.35 13.62 -26.68
C MET A 1 -25.78 12.78 -25.55
N ALA A 2 -26.54 11.80 -25.05
CA ALA A 2 -26.04 10.87 -24.05
C ALA A 2 -25.04 9.92 -24.72
N VAL A 3 -23.83 9.80 -24.15
CA VAL A 3 -22.81 8.86 -24.65
C VAL A 3 -23.03 7.52 -23.94
N LEU A 4 -23.14 6.43 -24.72
CA LEU A 4 -23.40 5.07 -24.24
C LEU A 4 -24.74 4.97 -23.45
N GLY A 5 -25.85 5.46 -24.04
CA GLY A 5 -27.18 5.29 -23.46
C GLY A 5 -27.67 3.84 -23.59
N VAL A 6 -28.12 3.28 -22.47
CA VAL A 6 -28.74 1.91 -22.43
C VAL A 6 -30.13 2.04 -21.81
N ARG A 7 -31.12 1.40 -22.45
CA ARG A 7 -32.48 1.34 -21.90
C ARG A 7 -32.61 0.17 -20.94
N PHE A 8 -33.06 0.46 -19.74
CA PHE A 8 -33.29 -0.50 -18.68
C PHE A 8 -34.78 -0.66 -18.41
N THR A 9 -35.26 -1.89 -18.43
CA THR A 9 -36.58 -2.25 -17.87
C THR A 9 -36.49 -2.31 -16.34
N ARG A 10 -37.62 -2.23 -15.62
CA ARG A 10 -37.65 -2.37 -14.14
C ARG A 10 -36.90 -3.61 -13.69
N ARG A 11 -37.14 -4.76 -14.25
CA ARG A 11 -36.47 -6.03 -13.91
C ARG A 11 -34.96 -5.99 -14.13
N GLN A 12 -34.47 -5.26 -15.14
CA GLN A 12 -33.04 -5.12 -15.40
C GLN A 12 -32.38 -4.18 -14.37
N ARG A 13 -33.03 -3.08 -13.96
CA ARG A 13 -32.56 -2.19 -12.90
C ARG A 13 -32.45 -2.90 -11.58
N ASP A 14 -33.49 -3.69 -11.19
CA ASP A 14 -33.48 -4.46 -9.95
C ASP A 14 -32.34 -5.49 -9.94
N LYS A 15 -32.14 -6.19 -11.07
CA LYS A 15 -31.00 -7.12 -11.22
C LYS A 15 -29.65 -6.38 -11.13
N LEU A 16 -29.52 -5.20 -11.76
CA LEU A 16 -28.31 -4.41 -11.71
C LEU A 16 -28.00 -3.97 -10.28
N ALA A 17 -29.00 -3.46 -9.56
CA ALA A 17 -28.85 -3.08 -8.15
C ALA A 17 -28.43 -4.27 -7.26
N GLN A 18 -29.05 -5.44 -7.46
CA GLN A 18 -28.69 -6.66 -6.74
C GLN A 18 -27.27 -7.13 -7.07
N THR A 19 -26.88 -7.12 -8.35
CA THR A 19 -25.52 -7.49 -8.77
C THR A 19 -24.49 -6.56 -8.18
N LEU A 20 -24.73 -5.24 -8.23
CA LEU A 20 -23.84 -4.23 -7.63
C LEU A 20 -23.71 -4.40 -6.11
N ARG A 21 -24.82 -4.73 -5.43
CA ARG A 21 -24.80 -5.07 -4.01
C ARG A 21 -23.87 -6.25 -3.72
N MET A 22 -23.97 -7.33 -4.49
CA MET A 22 -23.10 -8.50 -4.34
C MET A 22 -21.65 -8.17 -4.64
N LEU A 23 -21.35 -7.38 -5.69
CA LEU A 23 -20.00 -6.94 -6.02
C LEU A 23 -19.39 -6.09 -4.89
N ASN A 24 -20.17 -5.17 -4.32
CA ASN A 24 -19.71 -4.39 -3.16
C ASN A 24 -19.36 -5.29 -1.97
N TRP A 25 -20.14 -6.35 -1.69
CA TRP A 25 -19.79 -7.32 -0.64
C TRP A 25 -18.49 -8.06 -0.93
N VAL A 26 -18.26 -8.46 -2.18
CA VAL A 26 -16.98 -9.07 -2.60
C VAL A 26 -15.82 -8.10 -2.36
N LEU A 27 -16.00 -6.81 -2.69
CA LEU A 27 -15.00 -5.78 -2.45
C LEU A 27 -14.73 -5.53 -0.95
N VAL A 28 -15.75 -5.64 -0.09
CA VAL A 28 -15.56 -5.61 1.37
C VAL A 28 -14.67 -6.77 1.83
N LEU A 29 -14.91 -7.99 1.34
CA LEU A 29 -14.08 -9.15 1.66
C LEU A 29 -12.63 -8.95 1.17
N MET A 30 -12.44 -8.44 -0.04
CA MET A 30 -11.11 -8.11 -0.57
C MET A 30 -10.41 -7.01 0.25
N GLY A 31 -11.14 -5.99 0.71
CA GLY A 31 -10.62 -4.97 1.62
C GLY A 31 -10.15 -5.55 2.96
N MET A 32 -10.88 -6.52 3.52
CA MET A 32 -10.44 -7.23 4.74
C MET A 32 -9.16 -8.05 4.50
N VAL A 33 -9.00 -8.65 3.31
CA VAL A 33 -7.76 -9.34 2.94
C VAL A 33 -6.59 -8.34 2.88
N LEU A 34 -6.77 -7.15 2.31
CA LEU A 34 -5.74 -6.10 2.30
C LEU A 34 -5.34 -5.67 3.71
N ILE A 35 -6.30 -5.51 4.62
CA ILE A 35 -6.02 -5.17 6.03
C ILE A 35 -5.18 -6.28 6.67
N SER A 36 -5.57 -7.55 6.49
CA SER A 36 -4.85 -8.69 7.08
C SER A 36 -3.42 -8.80 6.53
N LEU A 37 -3.22 -8.58 5.23
CA LEU A 37 -1.89 -8.54 4.61
C LEU A 37 -1.05 -7.37 5.12
N GLY A 38 -1.63 -6.19 5.28
CA GLY A 38 -0.96 -5.03 5.84
C GLY A 38 -0.52 -5.26 7.29
N ILE A 39 -1.37 -5.87 8.13
CA ILE A 39 -1.03 -6.24 9.50
C ILE A 39 0.09 -7.29 9.52
N TYR A 40 -0.01 -8.33 8.68
CA TYR A 40 1.02 -9.36 8.55
C TYR A 40 2.38 -8.75 8.21
N LEU A 41 2.44 -7.90 7.17
CA LEU A 41 3.66 -7.20 6.79
C LEU A 41 4.20 -6.30 7.91
N THR A 42 3.32 -5.59 8.62
CA THR A 42 3.72 -4.75 9.76
C THR A 42 4.42 -5.58 10.84
N LEU A 43 3.84 -6.73 11.21
CA LEU A 43 4.40 -7.61 12.23
C LEU A 43 5.73 -8.22 11.78
N GLU A 44 5.82 -8.64 10.52
CA GLU A 44 7.03 -9.23 9.96
C GLU A 44 8.18 -8.23 9.86
N MET A 45 7.89 -7.00 9.38
CA MET A 45 8.88 -5.93 9.32
C MET A 45 9.32 -5.46 10.71
N ARG A 46 8.42 -5.51 11.71
CA ARG A 46 8.74 -5.13 13.08
C ARG A 46 9.78 -6.06 13.72
N LYS A 47 9.74 -7.35 13.40
CA LYS A 47 10.75 -8.32 13.86
C LYS A 47 12.16 -7.96 13.36
N ARG A 48 12.27 -7.29 12.20
CA ARG A 48 13.53 -6.97 11.51
C ARG A 48 13.74 -5.46 11.36
N SER A 49 13.08 -4.68 12.22
CA SER A 49 13.14 -3.20 12.16
C SER A 49 14.56 -2.65 12.25
N GLU A 50 15.46 -3.36 12.91
CA GLU A 50 16.86 -2.95 13.08
C GLU A 50 17.68 -3.01 11.78
N VAL A 51 17.28 -3.89 10.85
CA VAL A 51 17.93 -4.05 9.54
C VAL A 51 17.20 -3.28 8.44
N MET A 52 15.92 -2.94 8.65
CA MET A 52 15.06 -2.27 7.66
C MET A 52 14.79 -0.78 7.99
N VAL A 53 15.48 -0.20 8.95
CA VAL A 53 15.17 1.14 9.53
C VAL A 53 15.39 2.30 8.56
N ILE A 54 16.15 2.13 7.50
CA ILE A 54 16.55 3.23 6.65
C ILE A 54 15.65 3.27 5.39
N GLY A 55 14.67 4.17 5.41
CA GLY A 55 13.89 4.53 4.23
C GLY A 55 12.45 3.99 4.22
N GLY A 56 11.57 4.68 3.52
CA GLY A 56 10.11 4.52 3.45
C GLY A 56 9.46 3.14 3.34
N ALA A 57 10.21 2.06 3.48
CA ALA A 57 9.69 0.68 3.44
C ALA A 57 8.64 0.40 4.53
N THR A 58 8.74 1.07 5.69
CA THR A 58 7.79 0.91 6.80
C THR A 58 6.44 1.58 6.57
N SER A 59 6.34 2.48 5.60
CA SER A 59 5.09 3.18 5.28
C SER A 59 4.10 2.31 4.50
N LEU A 60 4.57 1.40 3.65
CA LEU A 60 3.74 0.56 2.80
C LEU A 60 2.71 -0.29 3.57
N PRO A 61 3.07 -1.02 4.64
CA PRO A 61 2.09 -1.81 5.39
C PRO A 61 0.99 -0.96 6.01
N ASN A 62 1.34 0.21 6.56
CA ASN A 62 0.37 1.13 7.16
C ASN A 62 -0.60 1.68 6.10
N VAL A 63 -0.10 2.04 4.92
CA VAL A 63 -0.93 2.49 3.80
C VAL A 63 -1.91 1.40 3.38
N LEU A 64 -1.48 0.13 3.30
CA LEU A 64 -2.36 -1.00 2.96
C LEU A 64 -3.51 -1.16 3.96
N VAL A 65 -3.25 -1.05 5.26
CA VAL A 65 -4.28 -1.13 6.31
C VAL A 65 -5.27 0.02 6.17
N VAL A 66 -4.79 1.25 5.98
CA VAL A 66 -5.65 2.44 5.83
C VAL A 66 -6.50 2.35 4.56
N VAL A 67 -5.89 2.03 3.42
CA VAL A 67 -6.62 1.88 2.15
C VAL A 67 -7.65 0.75 2.23
N GLY A 68 -7.29 -0.39 2.82
CA GLY A 68 -8.22 -1.50 3.05
C GLY A 68 -9.40 -1.12 3.94
N ALA A 69 -9.17 -0.37 5.01
CA ALA A 69 -10.24 0.10 5.91
C ALA A 69 -11.18 1.09 5.20
N ILE A 70 -10.64 2.04 4.44
CA ILE A 70 -11.42 3.00 3.65
C ILE A 70 -12.23 2.25 2.59
N ALA A 71 -11.63 1.28 1.87
CA ALA A 71 -12.31 0.45 0.88
C ALA A 71 -13.49 -0.33 1.50
N CYS A 72 -13.29 -0.96 2.65
CA CYS A 72 -14.37 -1.63 3.37
C CYS A 72 -15.52 -0.65 3.71
N GLY A 73 -15.21 0.53 4.25
CA GLY A 73 -16.22 1.52 4.61
C GLY A 73 -17.03 2.02 3.41
N ILE A 74 -16.35 2.39 2.32
CA ILE A 74 -17.01 2.88 1.10
C ILE A 74 -17.87 1.78 0.46
N ASN A 75 -17.38 0.55 0.35
CA ASN A 75 -18.11 -0.55 -0.27
C ASN A 75 -19.29 -1.03 0.61
N LEU A 76 -19.22 -0.95 1.94
CA LEU A 76 -20.35 -1.18 2.83
C LEU A 76 -21.44 -0.14 2.58
N LEU A 77 -21.09 1.14 2.47
CA LEU A 77 -22.02 2.21 2.12
C LEU A 77 -22.66 1.95 0.72
N GLY A 78 -21.83 1.57 -0.27
CA GLY A 78 -22.29 1.23 -1.60
C GLY A 78 -23.29 0.07 -1.62
N SER A 79 -23.05 -0.97 -0.82
CA SER A 79 -23.99 -2.10 -0.67
C SER A 79 -25.34 -1.66 -0.12
N ASN A 80 -25.36 -0.77 0.89
CA ASN A 80 -26.58 -0.24 1.48
C ASN A 80 -27.33 0.67 0.49
N ILE A 81 -26.61 1.53 -0.25
CA ILE A 81 -27.21 2.39 -1.29
C ILE A 81 -27.86 1.53 -2.40
N CYS A 82 -27.17 0.51 -2.87
CA CYS A 82 -27.72 -0.41 -3.87
C CYS A 82 -28.95 -1.18 -3.35
N HIS A 83 -28.98 -1.51 -2.05
CA HIS A 83 -30.14 -2.10 -1.41
C HIS A 83 -31.34 -1.14 -1.40
N ASP A 84 -31.09 0.11 -1.00
CA ASP A 84 -32.14 1.15 -0.96
C ASP A 84 -32.70 1.46 -2.37
N CYS A 85 -31.87 1.38 -3.41
CA CYS A 85 -32.31 1.50 -4.81
C CYS A 85 -33.24 0.34 -5.26
N TRP A 86 -33.05 -0.84 -4.71
CA TRP A 86 -33.89 -2.00 -5.01
C TRP A 86 -35.21 -1.94 -4.24
N ASP A 87 -35.18 -1.54 -2.97
CA ASP A 87 -36.37 -1.40 -2.13
C ASP A 87 -36.87 0.05 -2.17
N ASN A 88 -37.77 0.35 -3.12
CA ASN A 88 -38.32 1.70 -3.40
C ASN A 88 -38.94 2.44 -2.18
N LYS A 89 -38.89 1.89 -0.98
CA LYS A 89 -39.39 2.50 0.26
C LYS A 89 -38.52 3.64 0.78
N PHE A 90 -37.24 3.67 0.42
CA PHE A 90 -36.29 4.63 0.99
C PHE A 90 -35.71 5.57 -0.07
N SER A 91 -35.91 6.86 0.08
CA SER A 91 -35.34 7.87 -0.85
C SER A 91 -33.93 8.33 -0.45
N ARG A 92 -33.30 7.70 0.54
CA ARG A 92 -31.96 8.06 1.04
C ARG A 92 -30.86 7.94 -0.02
N TRP A 93 -31.01 7.02 -0.97
CA TRP A 93 -30.05 6.83 -2.06
C TRP A 93 -29.79 8.12 -2.87
N ARG A 94 -30.77 9.01 -2.98
CA ARG A 94 -30.63 10.28 -3.73
C ARG A 94 -29.53 11.17 -3.17
N LEU A 95 -29.47 11.30 -1.85
CA LEU A 95 -28.48 12.15 -1.18
C LEU A 95 -27.10 11.48 -1.15
N LEU A 96 -27.04 10.17 -0.99
CA LEU A 96 -25.80 9.43 -0.75
C LEU A 96 -25.10 8.96 -2.04
N MET A 97 -25.80 8.89 -3.18
CA MET A 97 -25.27 8.35 -4.42
C MET A 97 -24.13 9.18 -5.01
N ILE A 98 -24.27 10.52 -5.03
CA ILE A 98 -23.24 11.43 -5.58
C ILE A 98 -21.97 11.40 -4.72
N PRO A 99 -22.01 11.60 -3.37
CA PRO A 99 -20.82 11.50 -2.55
C PRO A 99 -20.19 10.10 -2.62
N TYR A 100 -21.00 9.04 -2.69
CA TYR A 100 -20.48 7.67 -2.86
C TYR A 100 -19.67 7.52 -4.16
N ILE A 101 -20.22 7.93 -5.31
CA ILE A 101 -19.49 7.87 -6.60
C ILE A 101 -18.19 8.67 -6.53
N THR A 102 -18.23 9.85 -5.93
CA THR A 102 -17.04 10.70 -5.80
C THR A 102 -15.97 10.02 -4.92
N CYS A 103 -16.35 9.49 -3.76
CA CYS A 103 -15.44 8.77 -2.87
C CYS A 103 -14.87 7.51 -3.54
N THR A 104 -15.71 6.72 -4.23
CA THR A 104 -15.28 5.53 -4.97
C THR A 104 -14.30 5.89 -6.09
N THR A 105 -14.52 7.00 -6.80
CA THR A 105 -13.59 7.47 -7.85
C THR A 105 -12.21 7.80 -7.27
N PHE A 106 -12.16 8.51 -6.15
CA PHE A 106 -10.89 8.80 -5.47
C PHE A 106 -10.23 7.51 -4.96
N LEU A 107 -11.01 6.60 -4.36
CA LEU A 107 -10.50 5.31 -3.90
C LEU A 107 -9.88 4.51 -5.05
N THR A 108 -10.58 4.42 -6.18
CA THR A 108 -10.11 3.72 -7.39
C THR A 108 -8.78 4.30 -7.88
N PHE A 109 -8.65 5.62 -7.87
CA PHE A 109 -7.40 6.28 -8.23
C PHE A 109 -6.26 5.93 -7.24
N PHE A 110 -6.51 5.98 -5.93
CA PHE A 110 -5.50 5.64 -4.92
C PHE A 110 -5.09 4.16 -4.96
N ILE A 111 -6.02 3.25 -5.23
CA ILE A 111 -5.70 1.83 -5.39
C ILE A 111 -4.78 1.62 -6.59
N LEU A 112 -5.04 2.27 -7.72
CA LEU A 112 -4.17 2.21 -8.90
C LEU A 112 -2.76 2.73 -8.59
N VAL A 113 -2.65 3.90 -7.96
CA VAL A 113 -1.36 4.47 -7.56
C VAL A 113 -0.63 3.53 -6.62
N GLY A 114 -1.32 2.96 -5.62
CA GLY A 114 -0.75 1.97 -4.69
C GLY A 114 -0.26 0.71 -5.40
N ALA A 115 -1.00 0.18 -6.36
CA ALA A 115 -0.59 -0.97 -7.16
C ALA A 115 0.69 -0.67 -7.97
N LEU A 116 0.78 0.49 -8.61
CA LEU A 116 1.97 0.91 -9.35
C LEU A 116 3.18 1.09 -8.42
N LEU A 117 2.97 1.66 -7.23
CA LEU A 117 4.03 1.81 -6.23
C LEU A 117 4.55 0.44 -5.76
N CYS A 118 3.71 -0.59 -5.60
CA CYS A 118 4.15 -1.93 -5.25
C CYS A 118 5.14 -2.51 -6.27
N TYR A 119 4.96 -2.22 -7.55
CA TYR A 119 5.89 -2.65 -8.59
C TYR A 119 7.20 -1.86 -8.58
N SER A 120 7.16 -0.56 -8.27
CA SER A 120 8.35 0.29 -8.21
C SER A 120 9.17 0.09 -6.92
N MET A 121 8.58 -0.49 -5.88
CA MET A 121 9.21 -0.66 -4.56
C MET A 121 10.41 -1.62 -4.53
N ARG A 122 10.61 -2.45 -5.56
CA ARG A 122 11.72 -3.41 -5.59
C ARG A 122 13.09 -2.74 -5.45
N SER A 123 13.33 -1.67 -6.20
CA SER A 123 14.59 -0.92 -6.14
C SER A 123 14.80 -0.22 -4.79
N THR A 124 13.74 0.36 -4.25
CA THR A 124 13.77 1.01 -2.92
C THR A 124 14.02 0.00 -1.81
N LEU A 125 13.42 -1.20 -1.92
CA LEU A 125 13.65 -2.30 -0.97
C LEU A 125 15.10 -2.79 -1.04
N GLU A 126 15.65 -2.93 -2.25
CA GLU A 126 17.03 -3.36 -2.46
C GLU A 126 18.03 -2.39 -1.81
N GLU A 127 17.86 -1.09 -2.05
CA GLU A 127 18.71 -0.04 -1.45
C GLU A 127 18.58 -0.01 0.07
N SER A 128 17.34 -0.07 0.59
CA SER A 128 17.07 -0.09 2.03
C SER A 128 17.71 -1.31 2.71
N LEU A 129 17.60 -2.50 2.11
CA LEU A 129 18.24 -3.71 2.62
C LEU A 129 19.77 -3.61 2.56
N PHE A 130 20.31 -3.07 1.46
CA PHE A 130 21.76 -2.89 1.34
C PHE A 130 22.32 -2.03 2.48
N LEU A 131 21.74 -0.87 2.71
CA LEU A 131 22.17 0.07 3.76
C LEU A 131 21.93 -0.50 5.15
N GLY A 132 20.80 -1.13 5.39
CA GLY A 132 20.46 -1.73 6.68
C GLY A 132 21.37 -2.89 7.06
N LEU A 133 21.63 -3.80 6.12
CA LEU A 133 22.55 -4.92 6.33
C LEU A 133 23.99 -4.43 6.54
N GLN A 134 24.44 -3.44 5.75
CA GLN A 134 25.77 -2.85 5.93
C GLN A 134 25.91 -2.20 7.30
N HIS A 135 24.89 -1.49 7.76
CA HIS A 135 24.86 -0.90 9.09
C HIS A 135 24.93 -1.99 10.18
N ALA A 136 24.10 -3.02 10.08
CA ALA A 136 24.05 -4.11 11.06
C ALA A 136 25.38 -4.88 11.12
N MET A 137 26.03 -5.13 9.99
CA MET A 137 27.34 -5.77 9.93
C MET A 137 28.42 -4.89 10.58
N ARG A 138 28.40 -3.58 10.33
CA ARG A 138 29.39 -2.63 10.88
C ARG A 138 29.38 -2.60 12.42
N PHE A 139 28.18 -2.69 13.01
CA PHE A 139 27.98 -2.64 14.46
C PHE A 139 27.77 -4.02 15.10
N TYR A 140 27.96 -5.09 14.36
CA TYR A 140 27.81 -6.47 14.83
C TYR A 140 28.64 -6.79 16.07
N ARG A 141 29.84 -6.21 16.19
CA ARG A 141 30.75 -6.38 17.32
C ARG A 141 30.33 -5.61 18.57
N ASP A 142 29.49 -4.58 18.45
CA ASP A 142 29.21 -3.59 19.50
C ASP A 142 28.01 -4.02 20.37
N THR A 143 28.12 -5.24 20.94
CA THR A 143 27.03 -5.85 21.74
C THR A 143 26.76 -5.09 23.06
N ASP A 144 27.70 -4.29 23.54
CA ASP A 144 27.59 -3.55 24.81
C ASP A 144 27.12 -2.11 24.61
N ALA A 145 27.05 -1.64 23.35
CA ALA A 145 26.64 -0.28 23.05
C ALA A 145 25.12 -0.14 23.07
N PRO A 146 24.55 0.86 23.75
CA PRO A 146 23.11 1.15 23.69
C PRO A 146 22.65 1.35 22.24
N GLY A 147 21.60 0.68 21.85
CA GLY A 147 21.06 0.72 20.48
C GLY A 147 21.69 -0.28 19.48
N HIS A 148 22.81 -0.91 19.79
CA HIS A 148 23.49 -1.87 18.91
C HIS A 148 23.47 -3.30 19.43
N CYS A 149 23.10 -3.52 20.69
CA CYS A 149 23.17 -4.83 21.35
C CYS A 149 22.35 -5.93 20.68
N PHE A 150 21.28 -5.57 19.96
CA PHE A 150 20.42 -6.54 19.25
C PHE A 150 20.88 -6.85 17.83
N LEU A 151 21.73 -6.01 17.21
CA LEU A 151 22.14 -6.15 15.81
C LEU A 151 22.82 -7.49 15.54
N LYS A 152 23.68 -7.94 16.45
CA LYS A 152 24.33 -9.25 16.35
C LYS A 152 23.28 -10.37 16.30
N LYS A 153 22.35 -10.37 17.24
CA LYS A 153 21.29 -11.39 17.31
C LYS A 153 20.45 -11.40 16.03
N THR A 154 20.03 -10.21 15.58
CA THR A 154 19.23 -10.06 14.36
C THR A 154 19.97 -10.57 13.13
N MET A 155 21.27 -10.25 12.98
CA MET A 155 22.10 -10.77 11.89
C MET A 155 22.27 -12.28 11.96
N ASP A 156 22.54 -12.85 13.16
CA ASP A 156 22.68 -14.28 13.34
C ASP A 156 21.37 -15.04 13.00
N GLU A 157 20.22 -14.49 13.41
CA GLU A 157 18.89 -15.02 13.06
C GLU A 157 18.65 -14.98 11.56
N LEU A 158 19.03 -13.86 10.89
CA LEU A 158 18.90 -13.72 9.43
C LEU A 158 19.75 -14.76 8.68
N HIS A 159 21.02 -14.94 9.09
CA HIS A 159 21.90 -15.92 8.47
C HIS A 159 21.30 -17.33 8.53
N MET A 160 20.77 -17.74 9.69
CA MET A 160 20.19 -19.05 9.90
C MET A 160 18.83 -19.23 9.20
N GLU A 161 17.95 -18.21 9.26
CA GLU A 161 16.60 -18.30 8.72
C GLU A 161 16.60 -18.26 7.18
N PHE A 162 17.37 -17.33 6.58
CA PHE A 162 17.43 -17.16 5.13
C PHE A 162 18.58 -17.92 4.45
N ARG A 163 19.37 -18.65 5.24
CA ARG A 163 20.51 -19.44 4.73
C ARG A 163 21.45 -18.58 3.88
N CYS A 164 21.84 -17.44 4.43
CA CYS A 164 22.64 -16.43 3.75
C CYS A 164 23.81 -15.97 4.61
N CYS A 165 24.78 -15.28 4.03
CA CYS A 165 25.93 -14.73 4.76
C CYS A 165 26.38 -13.40 4.16
N GLY A 166 26.55 -12.39 5.04
CA GLY A 166 26.97 -11.07 4.61
C GLY A 166 25.88 -10.29 3.87
N ASN A 167 26.21 -9.18 3.27
CA ASN A 167 25.29 -8.36 2.46
C ASN A 167 25.20 -8.94 1.02
N ASN A 168 26.32 -8.91 0.29
CA ASN A 168 26.44 -9.49 -1.05
C ASN A 168 26.91 -10.93 -1.03
N GLY A 169 27.60 -11.36 0.04
CA GLY A 169 28.18 -12.68 0.22
C GLY A 169 29.07 -12.72 1.44
N PHE A 170 29.58 -13.90 1.74
CA PHE A 170 30.40 -14.15 2.93
C PHE A 170 31.69 -13.30 2.98
N ARG A 171 32.23 -12.91 1.81
CA ARG A 171 33.48 -12.09 1.74
C ARG A 171 33.32 -10.70 2.34
N ASP A 172 32.13 -10.17 2.45
CA ASP A 172 31.88 -8.85 3.05
C ASP A 172 32.37 -8.80 4.50
N TRP A 173 32.43 -9.95 5.18
CA TRP A 173 32.95 -10.05 6.54
C TRP A 173 34.47 -9.86 6.65
N PHE A 174 35.22 -10.05 5.56
CA PHE A 174 36.66 -9.84 5.55
C PHE A 174 37.03 -8.36 5.60
N GLU A 175 36.14 -7.50 5.14
CA GLU A 175 36.35 -6.06 5.11
C GLU A 175 35.87 -5.33 6.38
N ILE A 176 35.28 -6.07 7.31
CA ILE A 176 34.67 -5.54 8.51
C ILE A 176 35.28 -6.17 9.75
N GLN A 177 35.60 -5.33 10.75
CA GLN A 177 35.95 -5.86 12.06
C GLN A 177 34.71 -6.31 12.80
N TRP A 178 34.37 -7.62 12.71
CA TRP A 178 33.21 -8.19 13.38
C TRP A 178 33.52 -8.81 14.75
N ILE A 179 34.80 -9.02 15.09
CA ILE A 179 35.26 -9.46 16.40
C ILE A 179 35.43 -8.25 17.31
N SER A 180 34.79 -8.29 18.49
CA SER A 180 34.97 -7.24 19.49
C SER A 180 36.39 -7.20 20.01
N SER A 181 36.94 -6.01 20.19
CA SER A 181 38.30 -5.80 20.71
C SER A 181 38.51 -6.41 22.11
N ARG A 182 37.42 -6.69 22.85
CA ARG A 182 37.44 -7.36 24.15
C ARG A 182 37.96 -8.81 24.06
N TYR A 183 37.75 -9.46 22.94
CA TYR A 183 38.15 -10.86 22.71
C TYR A 183 39.51 -10.97 22.00
N LEU A 184 40.13 -9.84 21.68
CA LEU A 184 41.45 -9.83 21.05
C LEU A 184 42.55 -9.76 22.15
N ASP A 185 43.52 -10.69 22.07
CA ASP A 185 44.70 -10.60 22.88
C ASP A 185 45.66 -9.50 22.31
N MET A 186 45.55 -8.33 22.89
CA MET A 186 46.33 -7.15 22.46
C MET A 186 47.86 -7.32 22.67
N ASN A 187 48.30 -8.34 23.43
CA ASN A 187 49.71 -8.65 23.64
C ASN A 187 50.24 -9.61 22.56
N SER A 188 49.38 -10.24 21.82
CA SER A 188 49.75 -11.12 20.72
C SER A 188 50.39 -10.34 19.57
N LYS A 189 51.55 -10.79 19.12
CA LYS A 189 52.29 -10.21 18.00
C LYS A 189 51.43 -10.20 16.69
N GLU A 190 50.70 -11.28 16.44
CA GLU A 190 49.81 -11.38 15.30
C GLU A 190 48.72 -10.34 15.28
N VAL A 191 48.07 -10.09 16.44
CA VAL A 191 47.02 -9.07 16.55
C VAL A 191 47.59 -7.67 16.34
N GLN A 192 48.78 -7.38 16.93
CA GLN A 192 49.44 -6.11 16.74
C GLN A 192 49.87 -5.86 15.30
N ASP A 193 50.40 -6.86 14.61
CA ASP A 193 50.84 -6.74 13.23
C ASP A 193 49.65 -6.54 12.28
N ARG A 194 48.52 -7.21 12.50
CA ARG A 194 47.27 -7.00 11.73
C ARG A 194 46.68 -5.60 11.99
N LEU A 195 46.67 -5.12 13.22
CA LEU A 195 46.24 -3.75 13.55
C LEU A 195 47.09 -2.68 12.90
N ARG A 196 48.45 -2.91 12.85
CA ARG A 196 49.39 -1.96 12.25
C ARG A 196 49.36 -2.01 10.71
N SER A 197 49.09 -3.15 10.11
CA SER A 197 49.06 -3.28 8.65
C SER A 197 47.81 -2.61 8.04
N ASN A 198 46.81 -2.30 8.86
CA ASN A 198 45.60 -1.63 8.42
C ASN A 198 45.61 -0.16 8.73
N VAL A 199 45.38 0.69 7.71
CA VAL A 199 45.38 2.16 7.82
C VAL A 199 44.39 2.66 8.89
N ASP A 200 43.24 1.99 9.02
CA ASP A 200 42.20 2.35 9.98
C ASP A 200 42.40 1.76 11.39
N GLY A 201 43.49 1.02 11.62
CA GLY A 201 43.71 0.32 12.88
C GLY A 201 42.63 -0.71 13.25
N LYS A 202 41.97 -1.28 12.26
CA LYS A 202 40.94 -2.34 12.42
C LYS A 202 41.57 -3.71 12.35
N TYR A 203 41.09 -4.60 13.21
CA TYR A 203 41.44 -6.02 13.13
C TYR A 203 40.60 -6.69 12.07
N LEU A 204 41.11 -6.86 10.87
CA LEU A 204 40.47 -7.56 9.79
C LEU A 204 40.94 -9.01 9.77
N LEU A 205 40.00 -9.92 9.52
CA LEU A 205 40.22 -11.36 9.55
C LEU A 205 39.56 -11.99 8.32
N ASP A 206 40.27 -12.89 7.67
CA ASP A 206 39.72 -13.79 6.66
C ASP A 206 38.88 -14.87 7.34
N GLY A 207 37.67 -14.47 7.72
CA GLY A 207 36.78 -15.34 8.49
C GLY A 207 35.34 -14.81 8.56
N ILE A 208 34.45 -15.70 8.96
CA ILE A 208 33.00 -15.45 9.02
C ILE A 208 32.43 -15.77 10.41
N PRO A 209 31.31 -15.15 10.80
CA PRO A 209 30.57 -15.55 11.99
C PRO A 209 30.04 -16.98 11.88
N PHE A 210 29.91 -17.67 13.03
CA PHE A 210 29.38 -19.04 13.09
C PHE A 210 27.98 -19.18 12.50
N SER A 211 27.16 -18.18 12.60
CA SER A 211 25.81 -18.14 12.02
C SER A 211 25.77 -18.29 10.49
N CYS A 212 26.89 -17.99 9.82
CA CYS A 212 27.06 -18.23 8.38
C CYS A 212 27.31 -19.70 8.01
N CYS A 213 27.51 -20.57 9.01
CA CYS A 213 27.77 -21.97 8.78
C CYS A 213 26.49 -22.75 8.42
N ASN A 214 26.61 -23.68 7.46
CA ASN A 214 25.54 -24.60 7.14
C ASN A 214 25.54 -25.77 8.13
N LEU A 215 24.65 -25.69 9.11
CA LEU A 215 24.55 -26.73 10.16
C LEU A 215 24.08 -28.09 9.65
N ASN A 216 23.49 -28.13 8.46
CA ASN A 216 23.01 -29.37 7.83
C ASN A 216 24.13 -30.13 7.06
N SER A 217 25.29 -29.51 6.92
CA SER A 217 26.42 -30.17 6.25
C SER A 217 27.10 -31.18 7.19
N PRO A 218 27.48 -32.38 6.72
CA PRO A 218 28.22 -33.36 7.51
C PRO A 218 29.66 -32.92 7.77
N ARG A 219 30.17 -31.93 7.08
CA ARG A 219 31.55 -31.44 7.24
C ARG A 219 31.60 -30.32 8.29
N PRO A 220 32.66 -30.19 9.08
CA PRO A 220 32.84 -29.07 9.98
C PRO A 220 32.93 -27.73 9.22
N CYS A 221 32.34 -26.70 9.75
CA CYS A 221 32.37 -25.36 9.14
C CYS A 221 33.75 -24.73 9.31
N ILE A 222 34.33 -24.30 8.22
CA ILE A 222 35.57 -23.50 8.21
C ILE A 222 35.21 -22.06 8.43
N GLN A 223 35.61 -21.48 9.56
CA GLN A 223 35.30 -20.10 9.92
C GLN A 223 36.44 -19.13 9.69
N PHE A 224 37.69 -19.61 9.73
CA PHE A 224 38.89 -18.78 9.68
C PHE A 224 39.85 -19.26 8.61
N GLN A 225 40.66 -18.32 8.10
CA GLN A 225 41.64 -18.58 7.03
C GLN A 225 40.97 -19.17 5.77
N LEU A 226 39.81 -18.69 5.41
CA LEU A 226 38.99 -19.23 4.33
C LEU A 226 39.68 -19.18 2.96
N THR A 227 40.57 -18.20 2.76
CA THR A 227 41.33 -18.04 1.51
C THR A 227 42.65 -18.84 1.50
N ASN A 228 43.02 -19.46 2.60
CA ASN A 228 44.27 -20.18 2.73
C ASN A 228 44.05 -21.70 2.58
N ASN A 229 44.11 -22.21 1.36
CA ASN A 229 43.92 -23.64 1.06
C ASN A 229 44.88 -24.54 1.82
N SER A 230 46.09 -24.08 2.09
CA SER A 230 47.12 -24.87 2.81
C SER A 230 46.76 -25.09 4.27
N ALA A 231 46.01 -24.15 4.90
CA ALA A 231 45.57 -24.30 6.29
C ALA A 231 44.49 -25.37 6.45
N HIS A 232 43.83 -25.79 5.36
CA HIS A 232 42.68 -26.68 5.34
C HIS A 232 42.90 -27.91 4.49
N TYR A 233 44.08 -28.53 4.57
CA TYR A 233 44.41 -29.74 3.84
C TYR A 233 44.30 -29.61 2.30
N ASN A 234 44.65 -28.45 1.75
CA ASN A 234 44.52 -28.08 0.35
C ASN A 234 43.06 -28.09 -0.17
N TYR A 235 42.11 -27.85 0.72
CA TYR A 235 40.71 -27.64 0.34
C TYR A 235 40.58 -26.35 -0.44
N ASP A 236 40.13 -26.40 -1.69
CA ASP A 236 39.97 -25.22 -2.53
C ASP A 236 38.58 -24.65 -2.39
N TYR A 237 38.48 -23.50 -1.71
CA TYR A 237 37.23 -22.80 -1.49
C TYR A 237 36.58 -22.24 -2.76
N LEU A 238 37.26 -22.20 -3.91
CA LEU A 238 36.70 -21.77 -5.19
C LEU A 238 36.02 -22.90 -5.96
N THR A 239 36.46 -24.12 -5.80
CA THR A 239 36.01 -25.27 -6.58
C THR A 239 35.18 -26.28 -5.79
N GLU A 240 35.30 -26.28 -4.46
CA GLU A 240 34.57 -27.20 -3.59
C GLU A 240 33.42 -26.52 -2.89
N GLU A 241 32.31 -27.22 -2.70
CA GLU A 241 31.20 -26.74 -1.88
C GLU A 241 31.62 -26.55 -0.43
N MET A 242 31.63 -25.31 0.03
CA MET A 242 31.97 -24.98 1.40
C MET A 242 30.75 -25.16 2.33
N ASN A 243 31.05 -25.42 3.60
CA ASN A 243 30.02 -25.57 4.65
C ASN A 243 29.44 -24.26 5.12
N GLN A 244 29.43 -23.25 4.30
CA GLN A 244 28.91 -21.93 4.59
C GLN A 244 27.88 -21.54 3.57
N TRP A 245 27.01 -20.61 3.96
CA TRP A 245 26.05 -20.02 3.06
C TRP A 245 26.76 -19.09 2.07
N MET A 246 26.65 -19.41 0.78
CA MET A 246 27.29 -18.65 -0.29
C MET A 246 26.46 -17.44 -0.74
N THR A 247 25.14 -17.50 -0.55
CA THR A 247 24.20 -16.45 -0.96
C THR A 247 24.28 -15.26 -0.03
N GLY A 248 24.36 -14.04 -0.56
CA GLY A 248 24.25 -12.81 0.22
C GLY A 248 22.85 -12.59 0.79
N CYS A 249 22.77 -12.05 2.00
CA CYS A 249 21.49 -11.85 2.68
C CYS A 249 20.60 -10.83 1.98
N ARG A 250 21.17 -9.83 1.30
CA ARG A 250 20.39 -8.91 0.48
C ARG A 250 19.60 -9.64 -0.59
N GLN A 251 20.26 -10.53 -1.35
CA GLN A 251 19.59 -11.28 -2.41
C GLN A 251 18.55 -12.25 -1.83
N ALA A 252 18.87 -12.97 -0.76
CA ALA A 252 17.97 -13.91 -0.14
C ALA A 252 16.70 -13.23 0.40
N LEU A 253 16.83 -12.04 1.01
CA LEU A 253 15.70 -11.25 1.48
C LEU A 253 14.89 -10.67 0.32
N LEU A 254 15.54 -10.20 -0.74
CA LEU A 254 14.84 -9.74 -1.95
C LEU A 254 14.03 -10.85 -2.60
N ASP A 255 14.60 -12.04 -2.73
CA ASP A 255 13.92 -13.20 -3.31
C ASP A 255 12.72 -13.65 -2.46
N HIS A 256 12.76 -13.39 -1.16
CA HIS A 256 11.65 -13.66 -0.26
C HIS A 256 10.57 -12.58 -0.30
N TYR A 257 10.93 -11.29 -0.17
CA TYR A 257 9.95 -10.20 -0.02
C TYR A 257 9.43 -9.64 -1.34
N ALA A 258 10.23 -9.61 -2.41
CA ALA A 258 9.79 -9.05 -3.68
C ALA A 258 8.57 -9.76 -4.27
N PRO A 259 8.48 -11.12 -4.28
CA PRO A 259 7.28 -11.81 -4.74
C PRO A 259 6.04 -11.50 -3.91
N ILE A 260 6.19 -11.32 -2.59
CA ILE A 260 5.08 -10.96 -1.70
C ILE A 260 4.53 -9.59 -2.07
N VAL A 261 5.41 -8.58 -2.22
CA VAL A 261 5.01 -7.23 -2.61
C VAL A 261 4.39 -7.20 -4.01
N GLN A 262 4.94 -7.95 -4.97
CA GLN A 262 4.38 -8.09 -6.32
C GLN A 262 3.00 -8.76 -6.31
N SER A 263 2.81 -9.79 -5.49
CA SER A 263 1.50 -10.45 -5.32
C SER A 263 0.46 -9.50 -4.74
N ILE A 264 0.85 -8.66 -3.79
CA ILE A 264 -0.02 -7.61 -3.23
C ILE A 264 -0.39 -6.60 -4.33
N GLY A 265 0.58 -6.15 -5.12
CA GLY A 265 0.33 -5.25 -6.26
C GLY A 265 -0.65 -5.86 -7.27
N LEU A 266 -0.52 -7.15 -7.58
CA LEU A 266 -1.44 -7.86 -8.46
C LEU A 266 -2.85 -7.95 -7.85
N CYS A 267 -2.98 -8.29 -6.58
CA CYS A 267 -4.27 -8.27 -5.87
C CYS A 267 -4.93 -6.88 -5.92
N MET A 268 -4.16 -5.81 -5.72
CA MET A 268 -4.66 -4.44 -5.83
C MET A 268 -5.17 -4.11 -7.24
N LEU A 269 -4.51 -4.58 -8.31
CA LEU A 269 -4.98 -4.43 -9.68
C LEU A 269 -6.31 -5.16 -9.92
N PHE A 270 -6.51 -6.35 -9.36
CA PHE A 270 -7.80 -7.04 -9.42
C PHE A 270 -8.89 -6.25 -8.70
N ILE A 271 -8.63 -5.75 -7.50
CA ILE A 271 -9.57 -4.90 -6.76
C ILE A 271 -9.92 -3.66 -7.59
N TRP A 272 -8.92 -3.00 -8.19
CA TRP A 272 -9.10 -1.85 -9.05
C TRP A 272 -10.03 -2.11 -10.23
N LEU A 273 -9.89 -3.27 -10.91
CA LEU A 273 -10.79 -3.68 -11.99
C LEU A 273 -12.23 -3.84 -11.51
N PHE A 274 -12.46 -4.48 -10.37
CA PHE A 274 -13.79 -4.63 -9.78
C PHE A 274 -14.39 -3.29 -9.35
N GLU A 275 -13.60 -2.39 -8.79
CA GLU A 275 -14.04 -1.03 -8.43
C GLU A 275 -14.49 -0.24 -9.67
N ILE A 276 -13.77 -0.34 -10.79
CA ILE A 276 -14.20 0.28 -12.05
C ILE A 276 -15.54 -0.30 -12.52
N LEU A 277 -15.72 -1.62 -12.46
CA LEU A 277 -16.98 -2.26 -12.85
C LEU A 277 -18.14 -1.77 -11.96
N VAL A 278 -17.91 -1.66 -10.65
CA VAL A 278 -18.90 -1.11 -9.72
C VAL A 278 -19.19 0.35 -10.03
N LEU A 279 -18.16 1.17 -10.27
CA LEU A 279 -18.31 2.59 -10.58
C LEU A 279 -19.14 2.82 -11.84
N ILE A 280 -18.86 2.06 -12.92
CA ILE A 280 -19.63 2.08 -14.16
C ILE A 280 -21.08 1.66 -13.91
N GLY A 281 -21.29 0.55 -13.20
CA GLY A 281 -22.62 0.03 -12.92
C GLY A 281 -23.45 0.97 -12.04
N VAL A 282 -22.85 1.55 -11.01
CA VAL A 282 -23.52 2.52 -10.14
C VAL A 282 -23.87 3.81 -10.89
N ARG A 283 -23.01 4.24 -11.83
CA ARG A 283 -23.32 5.42 -12.67
C ARG A 283 -24.52 5.16 -13.57
N TYR A 284 -24.61 4.00 -14.20
CA TYR A 284 -25.79 3.59 -14.97
C TYR A 284 -27.05 3.52 -14.10
N LEU A 285 -26.94 2.93 -12.91
CA LEU A 285 -28.06 2.83 -11.98
C LEU A 285 -28.53 4.22 -11.55
N GLN A 286 -27.62 5.13 -11.19
CA GLN A 286 -27.93 6.50 -10.81
C GLN A 286 -28.73 7.22 -11.88
N THR A 287 -28.22 7.26 -13.12
CA THR A 287 -28.84 8.00 -14.21
C THR A 287 -30.17 7.40 -14.62
N ALA A 288 -30.32 6.05 -14.59
CA ALA A 288 -31.59 5.37 -14.84
C ALA A 288 -32.64 5.67 -13.77
N MET A 289 -32.22 5.75 -12.49
CA MET A 289 -33.13 6.08 -11.38
C MET A 289 -33.54 7.55 -11.37
N GLU A 290 -32.62 8.47 -11.69
CA GLU A 290 -32.96 9.90 -11.86
C GLU A 290 -33.98 10.12 -12.98
N ASN A 291 -33.84 9.40 -14.10
CA ASN A 291 -34.75 9.51 -15.24
C ASN A 291 -36.15 9.01 -14.90
N ILE A 292 -36.31 7.92 -14.13
CA ILE A 292 -37.63 7.44 -13.64
C ILE A 292 -38.32 8.51 -12.79
N GLN A 293 -37.61 9.20 -11.97
CA GLN A 293 -38.23 10.23 -11.12
C GLN A 293 -38.78 11.40 -11.92
N ILE A 294 -38.10 11.74 -13.03
CA ILE A 294 -38.59 12.77 -13.95
C ILE A 294 -39.84 12.27 -14.66
N GLN A 295 -39.93 10.97 -15.02
CA GLN A 295 -41.08 10.38 -15.70
C GLN A 295 -42.27 10.11 -14.77
N GLY A 296 -42.05 10.00 -13.46
CA GLY A 296 -43.10 9.78 -12.45
C GLY A 296 -43.69 8.39 -12.41
N ASP A 297 -43.32 7.48 -13.33
CA ASP A 297 -43.78 6.10 -13.38
C ASP A 297 -42.68 5.10 -13.06
N PRO A 298 -42.71 4.40 -11.89
CA PRO A 298 -41.65 3.48 -11.47
C PRO A 298 -41.55 2.22 -12.36
N ASP A 299 -42.61 1.87 -13.12
CA ASP A 299 -42.64 0.67 -13.97
C ASP A 299 -42.14 0.94 -15.40
N SER A 300 -41.98 2.20 -15.77
CA SER A 300 -41.53 2.59 -17.10
C SER A 300 -40.09 2.17 -17.39
N ALA A 301 -39.74 1.98 -18.65
CA ALA A 301 -38.37 1.79 -19.10
C ALA A 301 -37.62 3.14 -19.02
N SER A 302 -36.45 3.16 -18.39
CA SER A 302 -35.64 4.33 -18.27
C SER A 302 -34.32 4.19 -19.02
N GLU A 303 -33.78 5.30 -19.51
CA GLU A 303 -32.46 5.34 -20.12
C GLU A 303 -31.43 5.70 -19.06
N GLY A 304 -30.37 4.88 -18.98
CA GLY A 304 -29.18 5.19 -18.20
C GLY A 304 -28.03 5.53 -19.12
N TRP A 305 -27.16 6.45 -18.73
CA TRP A 305 -25.97 6.87 -19.49
C TRP A 305 -24.74 7.04 -18.61
N LEU A 306 -23.57 6.81 -19.20
CA LEU A 306 -22.29 6.97 -18.50
C LEU A 306 -21.86 8.44 -18.44
N LEU A 307 -21.92 9.13 -19.57
CA LEU A 307 -21.52 10.54 -19.72
C LEU A 307 -22.62 11.31 -20.45
N GLN A 308 -22.90 12.51 -20.00
CA GLN A 308 -23.78 13.46 -20.66
C GLN A 308 -22.95 14.60 -21.21
N ASN A 309 -23.16 14.99 -22.48
CA ASN A 309 -22.38 16.03 -23.15
C ASN A 309 -22.47 17.41 -22.47
N ASN A 310 -23.46 17.61 -21.61
CA ASN A 310 -23.71 18.90 -20.94
C ASN A 310 -23.14 18.94 -19.52
N PHE A 311 -22.18 18.07 -19.16
CA PHE A 311 -21.57 18.09 -17.84
C PHE A 311 -20.87 19.42 -17.52
N VAL A 312 -20.15 19.98 -18.52
CA VAL A 312 -19.47 21.28 -18.38
C VAL A 312 -20.49 22.40 -18.25
N GLU A 313 -21.60 22.37 -19.01
CA GLU A 313 -22.65 23.37 -18.96
C GLU A 313 -23.43 23.33 -17.64
N LYS A 314 -23.77 22.14 -17.13
CA LYS A 314 -24.37 21.98 -15.79
C LYS A 314 -23.40 22.39 -14.67
N ALA A 315 -22.14 22.06 -14.77
CA ALA A 315 -21.13 22.48 -13.81
C ALA A 315 -20.98 24.00 -13.79
N THR A 316 -21.00 24.65 -14.96
CA THR A 316 -20.94 26.11 -15.09
C THR A 316 -22.22 26.76 -14.55
N THR A 317 -23.36 26.16 -14.81
CA THR A 317 -24.66 26.65 -14.30
C THR A 317 -24.73 26.51 -12.78
N ASN A 318 -24.35 25.39 -12.21
CA ASN A 318 -24.27 25.18 -10.77
C ASN A 318 -23.27 26.11 -10.09
N PHE A 319 -22.10 26.32 -10.71
CA PHE A 319 -21.11 27.29 -10.24
C PHE A 319 -21.64 28.70 -10.25
N ASN A 320 -22.38 29.11 -11.29
CA ASN A 320 -23.02 30.41 -11.39
C ASN A 320 -24.14 30.59 -10.36
N ILE A 321 -24.91 29.52 -10.06
CA ILE A 321 -25.94 29.55 -9.00
C ILE A 321 -25.28 29.77 -7.63
N VAL A 322 -24.22 29.00 -7.30
CA VAL A 322 -23.48 29.17 -6.05
C VAL A 322 -22.83 30.54 -5.94
N LYS A 323 -22.25 31.04 -7.04
CA LYS A 323 -21.68 32.39 -7.12
C LYS A 323 -22.74 33.50 -6.91
N ASN A 324 -23.93 33.29 -7.44
CA ASN A 324 -25.05 34.25 -7.28
C ASN A 324 -25.64 34.18 -5.85
N LEU A 325 -25.71 33.01 -5.22
CA LEU A 325 -26.08 32.87 -3.81
C LEU A 325 -25.08 33.61 -2.91
N HIS A 326 -23.78 33.45 -3.17
CA HIS A 326 -22.74 34.17 -2.41
C HIS A 326 -22.79 35.69 -2.62
N LYS A 327 -23.27 36.18 -3.78
CA LYS A 327 -23.49 37.59 -4.06
C LYS A 327 -24.71 38.12 -3.31
N VAL A 328 -25.79 37.34 -3.20
CA VAL A 328 -26.99 37.67 -2.43
C VAL A 328 -26.68 37.80 -0.93
N ASP A 329 -25.83 36.87 -0.39
CA ASP A 329 -25.38 36.97 1.00
C ASP A 329 -24.51 38.19 1.26
N GLN A 330 -23.68 38.61 0.29
CA GLN A 330 -22.92 39.86 0.42
C GLN A 330 -23.79 41.13 0.31
N ILE A 331 -24.85 41.11 -0.48
CA ILE A 331 -25.79 42.25 -0.60
C ILE A 331 -26.65 42.33 0.65
N SER A 332 -27.08 41.22 1.24
CA SER A 332 -27.83 41.18 2.50
C SER A 332 -27.02 41.64 3.72
N THR A 333 -25.70 41.55 3.66
CA THR A 333 -24.79 42.08 4.70
C THR A 333 -24.47 43.57 4.54
N ILE A 334 -24.71 44.17 3.37
CA ILE A 334 -24.44 45.58 3.08
C ILE A 334 -25.73 46.46 3.24
N SER A 335 -26.91 45.89 2.97
CA SER A 335 -28.18 46.54 3.24
C SER A 335 -28.69 46.08 4.60
N GLY A 336 -28.33 46.83 5.63
CA GLY A 336 -28.88 46.63 6.96
C GLY A 336 -30.40 46.70 6.98
N VAL A 337 -30.99 45.70 7.60
CA VAL A 337 -32.25 45.71 8.32
C VAL A 337 -33.38 46.55 7.69
N GLU A 338 -34.13 45.90 6.80
CA GLU A 338 -35.58 46.07 6.66
C GLU A 338 -36.06 45.03 5.63
N ASP A 339 -37.02 44.20 6.05
CA ASP A 339 -37.76 43.15 5.32
C ASP A 339 -37.40 41.68 5.58
N LEU A 340 -37.37 41.31 6.86
CA LEU A 340 -37.45 39.90 7.26
C LEU A 340 -38.84 39.27 7.04
N ASN A 341 -39.87 40.07 6.71
CA ASN A 341 -41.25 39.59 6.53
C ASN A 341 -41.61 39.18 5.11
N THR A 342 -40.76 39.46 4.11
CA THR A 342 -41.04 39.10 2.72
C THR A 342 -40.45 37.72 2.36
N ILE A 343 -39.41 37.28 3.05
CA ILE A 343 -38.74 35.98 2.79
C ILE A 343 -39.53 34.81 3.40
N ALA A 344 -40.30 35.03 4.44
CA ALA A 344 -41.16 34.00 5.05
C ALA A 344 -42.37 33.61 4.18
N LYS A 345 -42.66 34.34 3.11
CA LYS A 345 -43.77 34.07 2.21
C LYS A 345 -43.46 33.20 1.02
N TYR A 346 -42.14 32.94 0.76
CA TYR A 346 -41.67 32.09 -0.31
C TYR A 346 -40.75 30.98 0.29
N GLY A 347 -41.39 29.97 0.89
CA GLY A 347 -40.69 28.79 1.33
C GLY A 347 -40.01 28.05 0.16
N PRO A 348 -38.98 27.22 0.42
CA PRO A 348 -38.15 26.57 -0.61
C PRO A 348 -38.93 25.65 -1.56
N GLU A 349 -40.18 25.33 -1.28
CA GLU A 349 -41.01 24.47 -2.13
C GLU A 349 -41.63 25.21 -3.35
N ASN A 350 -41.67 26.53 -3.37
CA ASN A 350 -42.29 27.30 -4.45
C ASN A 350 -41.30 27.81 -5.52
N ILE A 351 -40.00 27.62 -5.35
CA ILE A 351 -38.95 28.08 -6.29
C ILE A 351 -38.62 26.99 -7.34
N LEU A 352 -38.87 25.72 -7.03
CA LEU A 352 -38.53 24.62 -7.93
C LEU A 352 -39.36 24.48 -9.21
N PRO A 353 -40.66 24.81 -9.25
CA PRO A 353 -41.48 24.66 -10.47
C PRO A 353 -41.21 25.71 -11.56
N GLN A 354 -40.68 26.88 -11.23
CA GLN A 354 -40.48 27.94 -12.23
C GLN A 354 -39.18 27.89 -13.01
N ILE A 355 -38.20 27.10 -12.54
CA ILE A 355 -36.91 26.94 -13.24
C ILE A 355 -36.96 25.83 -14.31
N ILE A 356 -37.99 24.98 -14.31
CA ILE A 356 -38.15 23.84 -15.24
C ILE A 356 -38.96 24.23 -16.48
N THR A 357 -39.65 25.39 -16.53
CA THR A 357 -40.52 25.75 -17.64
C THR A 357 -39.95 26.78 -18.63
N THR A 358 -38.71 27.19 -18.49
CA THR A 358 -38.05 28.05 -19.50
C THR A 358 -36.70 27.49 -19.88
N SER A 359 -36.74 26.46 -20.72
CA SER A 359 -35.85 26.14 -21.89
C SER A 359 -35.97 24.71 -22.32
#